data_8627c9e9e8b8ddc74378e74e64d089ce
#
_entry.id   8627c9e9e8b8ddc74378e74e64d089ce
#
_cell.length_a   1.000
_cell.length_b   1.000
_cell.length_c   1.000
_cell.angle_alpha   90.00
_cell.angle_beta   90.00
_cell.angle_gamma   90.00
#
_symmetry.space_group_name_H-M   'P 1'
#
loop_
_entity.id
_entity.type
_entity.pdbx_description
1 polymer ?
#
loop_
_entity_poly.entity_id
_entity_poly.type
_entity_poly.pdbx_seq_one_letter_code
_entity_poly.pdbx_strand_id
1 'polypeptide(L)'
;MQSTSQLSRPLNGNLELTLTIPWSRVQKAYDSAVDEAVADAQLPGFRKGKAPKDLIEPKLDRNHTLSHALGHLLPEVYATAVKEHDLKPLLNPQIKIVSGKEGETWTFTATTCEAPKVILPEKLKALDKLVAETKVVIPDLLIEEEANHRLAALAENVTTLGMTIEQYLTTKKLTAEELKAKLAQEAKSDLVSEFTLLEVQKTKKLPDRKATLDFLQKLV
;
A
#
# COMPACT_ATOMS: atom_id res chain seq x y z
N MET A 1 -26.63 -0.85 -10.59
CA MET A 1 -26.39 -1.08 -9.15
C MET A 1 -25.07 -0.38 -8.76
N GLN A 2 -24.98 0.18 -7.57
CA GLN A 2 -23.74 0.79 -7.06
C GLN A 2 -22.83 -0.30 -6.49
N SER A 3 -21.52 -0.05 -6.46
CA SER A 3 -20.57 -0.88 -5.72
C SER A 3 -20.81 -0.67 -4.22
N THR A 4 -20.54 -1.72 -3.43
CA THR A 4 -20.65 -1.67 -1.97
C THR A 4 -19.30 -1.94 -1.35
N SER A 5 -19.06 -1.40 -0.15
CA SER A 5 -17.84 -1.57 0.60
C SER A 5 -18.13 -2.07 2.01
N GLN A 6 -17.29 -2.97 2.51
CA GLN A 6 -17.33 -3.45 3.88
C GLN A 6 -15.95 -3.34 4.50
N LEU A 7 -15.87 -2.66 5.66
CA LEU A 7 -14.62 -2.45 6.39
C LEU A 7 -14.43 -3.51 7.47
N SER A 8 -13.25 -4.10 7.53
CA SER A 8 -12.75 -4.94 8.61
C SER A 8 -11.47 -4.33 9.21
N ARG A 9 -11.29 -4.47 10.53
CA ARG A 9 -10.13 -3.98 11.28
C ARG A 9 -9.49 -5.16 12.02
N PRO A 10 -8.62 -5.96 11.37
CA PRO A 10 -7.93 -7.05 12.04
C PRO A 10 -6.97 -6.57 13.13
N LEU A 11 -6.59 -7.48 14.03
CA LEU A 11 -5.76 -7.15 15.21
C LEU A 11 -4.32 -6.74 14.86
N ASN A 12 -3.88 -7.00 13.65
CA ASN A 12 -2.54 -6.62 13.14
C ASN A 12 -2.43 -5.15 12.73
N GLY A 13 -3.45 -4.33 12.99
CA GLY A 13 -3.45 -2.90 12.69
C GLY A 13 -3.75 -2.53 11.23
N ASN A 14 -3.87 -3.49 10.33
CA ASN A 14 -4.29 -3.24 8.95
C ASN A 14 -5.77 -2.86 8.88
N LEU A 15 -6.16 -2.30 7.74
CA LEU A 15 -7.54 -2.08 7.34
C LEU A 15 -7.81 -2.91 6.09
N GLU A 16 -8.88 -3.66 6.09
CA GLU A 16 -9.32 -4.45 4.96
C GLU A 16 -10.68 -3.96 4.48
N LEU A 17 -10.73 -3.49 3.25
CA LEU A 17 -11.96 -3.11 2.56
C LEU A 17 -12.33 -4.20 1.56
N THR A 18 -13.44 -4.86 1.80
CA THR A 18 -14.05 -5.76 0.81
C THR A 18 -14.90 -4.91 -0.14
N LEU A 19 -14.48 -4.81 -1.39
CA LEU A 19 -15.13 -4.05 -2.45
C LEU A 19 -15.93 -5.00 -3.33
N THR A 20 -17.23 -4.80 -3.41
CA THR A 20 -18.14 -5.60 -4.22
C THR A 20 -18.63 -4.76 -5.40
N ILE A 21 -18.30 -5.19 -6.62
CA ILE A 21 -18.55 -4.45 -7.86
C ILE A 21 -19.48 -5.27 -8.75
N PRO A 22 -20.69 -4.79 -9.05
CA PRO A 22 -21.61 -5.46 -9.97
C PRO A 22 -20.99 -5.60 -11.37
N TRP A 23 -21.27 -6.72 -12.04
CA TRP A 23 -20.79 -6.97 -13.41
C TRP A 23 -21.07 -5.83 -14.37
N SER A 24 -22.22 -5.19 -14.27
CA SER A 24 -22.58 -4.06 -15.14
C SER A 24 -21.60 -2.89 -15.05
N ARG A 25 -20.93 -2.67 -13.91
CA ARG A 25 -19.86 -1.64 -13.78
C ARG A 25 -18.55 -2.11 -14.37
N VAL A 26 -18.21 -3.40 -14.15
CA VAL A 26 -17.01 -4.00 -14.75
C VAL A 26 -17.11 -4.00 -16.26
N GLN A 27 -18.27 -4.41 -16.81
CA GLN A 27 -18.56 -4.38 -18.23
C GLN A 27 -18.43 -2.97 -18.83
N LYS A 28 -19.03 -1.98 -18.17
CA LYS A 28 -18.94 -0.58 -18.61
C LYS A 28 -17.49 -0.07 -18.65
N ALA A 29 -16.69 -0.41 -17.62
CA ALA A 29 -15.28 -0.06 -17.60
C ALA A 29 -14.49 -0.76 -18.70
N TYR A 30 -14.80 -2.04 -18.96
CA TYR A 30 -14.21 -2.80 -20.07
C TYR A 30 -14.55 -2.17 -21.43
N ASP A 31 -15.82 -1.83 -21.66
CA ASP A 31 -16.25 -1.19 -22.90
C ASP A 31 -15.54 0.14 -23.13
N SER A 32 -15.35 0.93 -22.07
CA SER A 32 -14.57 2.18 -22.14
C SER A 32 -13.10 1.93 -22.48
N ALA A 33 -12.47 0.92 -21.90
CA ALA A 33 -11.08 0.55 -22.22
C ALA A 33 -10.93 0.03 -23.66
N VAL A 34 -11.93 -0.68 -24.18
CA VAL A 34 -11.99 -1.06 -25.60
C VAL A 34 -12.09 0.18 -26.50
N ASP A 35 -12.94 1.14 -26.15
CA ASP A 35 -13.10 2.38 -26.92
C ASP A 35 -11.80 3.22 -26.92
N GLU A 36 -11.07 3.27 -25.81
CA GLU A 36 -9.74 3.90 -25.73
C GLU A 36 -8.73 3.16 -26.63
N ALA A 37 -8.70 1.82 -26.55
CA ALA A 37 -7.81 1.01 -27.39
C ALA A 37 -8.12 1.19 -28.88
N VAL A 38 -9.39 1.32 -29.27
CA VAL A 38 -9.84 1.62 -30.64
C VAL A 38 -9.36 3.00 -31.07
N ALA A 39 -9.45 4.02 -30.22
CA ALA A 39 -9.00 5.38 -30.49
C ALA A 39 -7.49 5.46 -30.76
N ASP A 40 -6.71 4.59 -30.11
CA ASP A 40 -5.25 4.54 -30.26
C ASP A 40 -4.77 3.55 -31.33
N ALA A 41 -5.63 2.67 -31.78
CA ALA A 41 -5.28 1.63 -32.76
C ALA A 41 -4.95 2.21 -34.15
N GLN A 42 -3.92 1.62 -34.78
CA GLN A 42 -3.55 1.89 -36.17
C GLN A 42 -3.67 0.59 -36.96
N LEU A 43 -4.59 0.58 -37.91
CA LEU A 43 -4.80 -0.54 -38.82
C LEU A 43 -4.44 -0.14 -40.26
N PRO A 44 -3.81 -1.03 -41.05
CA PRO A 44 -3.56 -0.78 -42.44
C PRO A 44 -4.87 -0.45 -43.18
N GLY A 45 -4.86 0.64 -43.93
CA GLY A 45 -6.05 1.13 -44.65
C GLY A 45 -6.93 2.12 -43.88
N PHE A 46 -6.65 2.35 -42.62
CA PHE A 46 -7.40 3.31 -41.77
C PHE A 46 -6.47 4.35 -41.13
N ARG A 47 -6.96 5.59 -41.01
CA ARG A 47 -6.28 6.60 -40.21
C ARG A 47 -6.37 6.19 -38.71
N LYS A 48 -5.34 6.52 -37.90
CA LYS A 48 -5.31 6.27 -36.45
C LYS A 48 -6.65 6.67 -35.78
N GLY A 49 -7.25 5.75 -35.05
CA GLY A 49 -8.50 5.95 -34.31
C GLY A 49 -9.76 6.04 -35.19
N LYS A 50 -9.70 5.65 -36.49
CA LYS A 50 -10.84 5.65 -37.40
C LYS A 50 -11.22 4.27 -37.93
N ALA A 51 -10.57 3.23 -37.45
CA ALA A 51 -10.97 1.87 -37.80
C ALA A 51 -12.24 1.48 -37.01
N PRO A 52 -13.18 0.73 -37.61
CA PRO A 52 -14.36 0.23 -36.91
C PRO A 52 -13.99 -0.64 -35.71
N LYS A 53 -14.75 -0.49 -34.61
CA LYS A 53 -14.55 -1.24 -33.35
C LYS A 53 -14.55 -2.75 -33.61
N ASP A 54 -15.46 -3.24 -34.42
CA ASP A 54 -15.61 -4.66 -34.74
C ASP A 54 -14.38 -5.31 -35.40
N LEU A 55 -13.50 -4.50 -36.03
CA LEU A 55 -12.24 -4.98 -36.63
C LEU A 55 -11.07 -4.98 -35.63
N ILE A 56 -11.17 -4.21 -34.56
CA ILE A 56 -10.11 -4.03 -33.57
C ILE A 56 -10.36 -4.92 -32.36
N GLU A 57 -11.57 -4.94 -31.82
CA GLU A 57 -11.94 -5.68 -30.62
C GLU A 57 -11.52 -7.15 -30.62
N PRO A 58 -11.68 -7.94 -31.72
CA PRO A 58 -11.23 -9.32 -31.76
C PRO A 58 -9.70 -9.50 -31.73
N LYS A 59 -8.94 -8.41 -31.96
CA LYS A 59 -7.48 -8.39 -31.94
C LYS A 59 -6.89 -7.92 -30.63
N LEU A 60 -7.73 -7.39 -29.73
CA LEU A 60 -7.30 -6.98 -28.40
C LEU A 60 -7.09 -8.20 -27.51
N ASP A 61 -6.01 -8.16 -26.73
CA ASP A 61 -5.86 -9.10 -25.62
C ASP A 61 -6.88 -8.74 -24.54
N ARG A 62 -7.86 -9.63 -24.35
CA ARG A 62 -8.95 -9.45 -23.41
C ARG A 62 -8.46 -9.26 -21.97
N ASN A 63 -7.44 -10.01 -21.56
CA ASN A 63 -6.90 -9.93 -20.20
C ASN A 63 -6.18 -8.59 -19.98
N HIS A 64 -5.43 -8.15 -20.97
CA HIS A 64 -4.76 -6.85 -20.94
C HIS A 64 -5.78 -5.70 -20.88
N THR A 65 -6.80 -5.74 -21.74
CA THR A 65 -7.88 -4.74 -21.76
C THR A 65 -8.67 -4.72 -20.45
N LEU A 66 -8.96 -5.90 -19.89
CA LEU A 66 -9.62 -6.01 -18.59
C LEU A 66 -8.75 -5.45 -17.45
N SER A 67 -7.46 -5.74 -17.45
CA SER A 67 -6.52 -5.19 -16.46
C SER A 67 -6.46 -3.67 -16.55
N HIS A 68 -6.47 -3.11 -17.75
CA HIS A 68 -6.52 -1.66 -18.00
C HIS A 68 -7.83 -1.06 -17.45
N ALA A 69 -8.97 -1.68 -17.76
CA ALA A 69 -10.28 -1.27 -17.27
C ALA A 69 -10.36 -1.26 -15.74
N LEU A 70 -9.85 -2.33 -15.09
CA LEU A 70 -9.77 -2.43 -13.63
C LEU A 70 -8.81 -1.40 -13.04
N GLY A 71 -7.72 -1.07 -13.74
CA GLY A 71 -6.78 -0.03 -13.35
C GLY A 71 -7.41 1.35 -13.18
N HIS A 72 -8.48 1.65 -13.91
CA HIS A 72 -9.28 2.88 -13.76
C HIS A 72 -10.44 2.71 -12.77
N LEU A 73 -11.13 1.58 -12.81
CA LEU A 73 -12.32 1.34 -12.00
C LEU A 73 -11.99 1.19 -10.50
N LEU A 74 -10.95 0.43 -10.15
CA LEU A 74 -10.63 0.12 -8.76
C LEU A 74 -10.24 1.35 -7.92
N PRO A 75 -9.41 2.29 -8.42
CA PRO A 75 -9.12 3.52 -7.68
C PRO A 75 -10.37 4.36 -7.40
N GLU A 76 -11.32 4.44 -8.33
CA GLU A 76 -12.59 5.17 -8.15
C GLU A 76 -13.44 4.53 -7.05
N VAL A 77 -13.59 3.20 -7.10
CA VAL A 77 -14.37 2.44 -6.11
C VAL A 77 -13.71 2.52 -4.73
N TYR A 78 -12.38 2.38 -4.68
CA TYR A 78 -11.61 2.51 -3.44
C TYR A 78 -11.73 3.91 -2.84
N ALA A 79 -11.57 4.97 -3.63
CA ALA A 79 -11.71 6.34 -3.15
C ALA A 79 -13.11 6.62 -2.60
N THR A 80 -14.15 6.03 -3.19
CA THR A 80 -15.53 6.10 -2.68
C THR A 80 -15.64 5.40 -1.34
N ALA A 81 -15.11 4.19 -1.21
CA ALA A 81 -15.12 3.42 0.04
C ALA A 81 -14.33 4.12 1.17
N VAL A 82 -13.17 4.70 0.86
CA VAL A 82 -12.38 5.50 1.82
C VAL A 82 -13.21 6.67 2.38
N LYS A 83 -13.96 7.36 1.52
CA LYS A 83 -14.85 8.47 1.93
C LYS A 83 -16.04 7.98 2.75
N GLU A 84 -16.69 6.89 2.34
CA GLU A 84 -17.83 6.30 3.05
C GLU A 84 -17.49 5.88 4.49
N HIS A 85 -16.27 5.38 4.69
CA HIS A 85 -15.81 4.91 6.00
C HIS A 85 -14.97 5.95 6.77
N ASP A 86 -14.84 7.18 6.27
CA ASP A 86 -14.02 8.27 6.85
C ASP A 86 -12.58 7.83 7.19
N LEU A 87 -11.94 7.10 6.26
CA LEU A 87 -10.60 6.57 6.45
C LEU A 87 -9.53 7.59 6.03
N LYS A 88 -8.37 7.50 6.68
CA LYS A 88 -7.17 8.30 6.37
C LYS A 88 -5.98 7.37 6.09
N PRO A 89 -5.98 6.68 4.94
CA PRO A 89 -4.93 5.72 4.63
C PRO A 89 -3.57 6.40 4.52
N LEU A 90 -2.54 5.76 5.11
CA LEU A 90 -1.14 6.18 4.99
C LEU A 90 -0.49 5.64 3.72
N LEU A 91 -0.94 4.48 3.25
CA LEU A 91 -0.36 3.75 2.12
C LEU A 91 -1.40 3.54 1.02
N ASN A 92 -0.93 3.44 -0.20
CA ASN A 92 -1.74 2.94 -1.30
C ASN A 92 -2.24 1.52 -0.99
N PRO A 93 -3.49 1.17 -1.35
CA PRO A 93 -4.03 -0.13 -1.04
C PRO A 93 -3.35 -1.24 -1.85
N GLN A 94 -3.07 -2.36 -1.20
CA GLN A 94 -2.79 -3.62 -1.88
C GLN A 94 -4.12 -4.26 -2.25
N ILE A 95 -4.42 -4.38 -3.55
CA ILE A 95 -5.70 -4.92 -4.03
C ILE A 95 -5.50 -6.36 -4.51
N LYS A 96 -6.35 -7.26 -3.99
CA LYS A 96 -6.40 -8.68 -4.40
C LYS A 96 -7.80 -9.02 -4.91
N ILE A 97 -7.86 -9.77 -6.00
CA ILE A 97 -9.13 -10.31 -6.52
C ILE A 97 -9.50 -11.54 -5.69
N VAL A 98 -10.67 -11.51 -5.08
CA VAL A 98 -11.24 -12.65 -4.33
C VAL A 98 -12.10 -13.51 -5.25
N SER A 99 -12.98 -12.88 -6.02
CA SER A 99 -13.80 -13.55 -7.03
C SER A 99 -14.04 -12.60 -8.20
N GLY A 100 -14.01 -13.12 -9.41
CA GLY A 100 -14.23 -12.34 -10.62
C GLY A 100 -14.54 -13.26 -11.79
N LYS A 101 -15.84 -13.54 -11.98
CA LYS A 101 -16.34 -14.26 -13.16
C LYS A 101 -17.22 -13.35 -13.97
N GLU A 102 -17.13 -13.52 -15.29
CA GLU A 102 -17.96 -12.80 -16.24
C GLU A 102 -19.45 -13.05 -15.96
N GLY A 103 -20.26 -12.00 -15.97
CA GLY A 103 -21.68 -12.05 -15.66
C GLY A 103 -22.01 -12.06 -14.18
N GLU A 104 -21.03 -12.29 -13.30
CA GLU A 104 -21.21 -12.32 -11.84
C GLU A 104 -20.69 -11.01 -11.18
N THR A 105 -21.05 -10.80 -9.94
CA THR A 105 -20.50 -9.72 -9.13
C THR A 105 -19.05 -10.01 -8.77
N TRP A 106 -18.18 -9.03 -8.92
CA TRP A 106 -16.77 -9.14 -8.59
C TRP A 106 -16.49 -8.66 -7.18
N THR A 107 -15.62 -9.38 -6.49
CA THR A 107 -15.20 -9.03 -5.13
C THR A 107 -13.69 -8.88 -5.07
N PHE A 108 -13.26 -7.77 -4.48
CA PHE A 108 -11.86 -7.44 -4.25
C PHE A 108 -11.62 -7.16 -2.77
N THR A 109 -10.44 -7.48 -2.29
CA THR A 109 -9.97 -7.03 -0.98
C THR A 109 -8.89 -5.98 -1.20
N ALA A 110 -9.10 -4.78 -0.66
CA ALA A 110 -8.12 -3.71 -0.63
C ALA A 110 -7.57 -3.60 0.81
N THR A 111 -6.29 -3.93 1.00
CA THR A 111 -5.62 -3.83 2.30
C THR A 111 -4.82 -2.55 2.34
N THR A 112 -5.04 -1.74 3.38
CA THR A 112 -4.31 -0.49 3.68
C THR A 112 -4.10 -0.36 5.18
N CYS A 113 -3.59 0.78 5.65
CA CYS A 113 -3.49 1.10 7.07
C CYS A 113 -3.66 2.60 7.32
N GLU A 114 -4.05 2.94 8.55
CA GLU A 114 -4.01 4.31 9.08
C GLU A 114 -2.84 4.47 10.07
N ALA A 115 -2.58 5.73 10.47
CA ALA A 115 -1.62 5.98 11.54
C ALA A 115 -2.00 5.21 12.82
N PRO A 116 -1.07 4.47 13.42
CA PRO A 116 -1.34 3.69 14.60
C PRO A 116 -1.72 4.59 15.78
N LYS A 117 -2.64 4.12 16.63
CA LYS A 117 -2.95 4.79 17.88
C LYS A 117 -1.85 4.51 18.89
N VAL A 118 -1.21 5.57 19.36
CA VAL A 118 -0.15 5.51 20.36
C VAL A 118 -0.71 5.86 21.72
N ILE A 119 -0.45 5.03 22.73
CA ILE A 119 -0.82 5.28 24.11
C ILE A 119 0.46 5.48 24.91
N LEU A 120 0.78 6.73 25.22
CA LEU A 120 1.93 7.09 26.04
C LEU A 120 1.68 6.74 27.52
N PRO A 121 2.74 6.39 28.29
CA PRO A 121 2.63 6.25 29.73
C PRO A 121 2.32 7.62 30.40
N GLU A 122 1.73 7.59 31.61
CA GLU A 122 1.38 8.81 32.34
C GLU A 122 2.58 9.73 32.60
N LYS A 123 3.75 9.14 32.85
CA LYS A 123 5.00 9.88 33.07
C LYS A 123 5.92 9.67 31.88
N LEU A 124 6.27 10.76 31.22
CA LEU A 124 7.28 10.73 30.16
C LEU A 124 8.66 10.50 30.78
N LYS A 125 9.49 9.74 30.07
CA LYS A 125 10.85 9.34 30.46
C LYS A 125 11.80 9.56 29.28
N ALA A 126 13.08 9.26 29.48
CA ALA A 126 14.03 9.19 28.36
C ALA A 126 13.53 8.23 27.27
N LEU A 127 13.89 8.50 26.02
CA LEU A 127 13.32 7.85 24.83
C LEU A 127 13.27 6.33 24.92
N ASP A 128 14.37 5.68 25.30
CA ASP A 128 14.46 4.21 25.35
C ASP A 128 13.44 3.59 26.32
N LYS A 129 13.32 4.20 27.52
CA LYS A 129 12.34 3.76 28.52
C LYS A 129 10.92 4.09 28.09
N LEU A 130 10.73 5.24 27.44
CA LEU A 130 9.44 5.66 26.93
C LEU A 130 8.93 4.71 25.85
N VAL A 131 9.77 4.37 24.88
CA VAL A 131 9.46 3.43 23.80
C VAL A 131 9.07 2.06 24.35
N ALA A 132 9.80 1.56 25.35
CA ALA A 132 9.52 0.26 25.97
C ALA A 132 8.17 0.21 26.72
N GLU A 133 7.69 1.34 27.25
CA GLU A 133 6.43 1.43 28.01
C GLU A 133 5.24 1.89 27.14
N THR A 134 5.50 2.38 25.92
CA THR A 134 4.47 2.85 25.00
C THR A 134 3.70 1.66 24.41
N LYS A 135 2.38 1.76 24.43
CA LYS A 135 1.51 0.76 23.78
C LYS A 135 1.12 1.25 22.40
N VAL A 136 1.59 0.56 21.38
CA VAL A 136 1.28 0.84 19.98
C VAL A 136 1.25 -0.46 19.18
N VAL A 137 0.28 -0.59 18.29
CA VAL A 137 0.21 -1.68 17.29
C VAL A 137 0.57 -1.07 15.95
N ILE A 138 1.78 -1.37 15.47
CA ILE A 138 2.20 -0.95 14.13
C ILE A 138 1.53 -1.88 13.11
N PRO A 139 0.85 -1.35 12.09
CA PRO A 139 0.25 -2.16 11.04
C PRO A 139 1.28 -3.03 10.32
N ASP A 140 0.95 -4.31 10.12
CA ASP A 140 1.86 -5.24 9.43
C ASP A 140 2.21 -4.76 8.02
N LEU A 141 1.23 -4.18 7.31
CA LEU A 141 1.44 -3.63 5.98
C LEU A 141 2.49 -2.50 6.00
N LEU A 142 2.49 -1.64 7.02
CA LEU A 142 3.46 -0.56 7.16
C LEU A 142 4.86 -1.10 7.46
N ILE A 143 4.96 -2.16 8.29
CA ILE A 143 6.23 -2.84 8.56
C ILE A 143 6.78 -3.48 7.27
N GLU A 144 5.93 -4.14 6.50
CA GLU A 144 6.31 -4.78 5.24
C GLU A 144 6.81 -3.75 4.22
N GLU A 145 6.10 -2.63 4.06
CA GLU A 145 6.48 -1.57 3.13
C GLU A 145 7.82 -0.94 3.51
N GLU A 146 8.03 -0.62 4.78
CA GLU A 146 9.31 -0.11 5.28
C GLU A 146 10.45 -1.13 5.11
N ALA A 147 10.20 -2.41 5.39
CA ALA A 147 11.20 -3.47 5.18
C ALA A 147 11.57 -3.62 3.70
N ASN A 148 10.60 -3.54 2.79
CA ASN A 148 10.82 -3.59 1.35
C ASN A 148 11.62 -2.36 0.86
N HIS A 149 11.32 -1.18 1.38
CA HIS A 149 12.08 0.04 1.09
C HIS A 149 13.54 -0.09 1.54
N ARG A 150 13.79 -0.61 2.75
CA ARG A 150 15.15 -0.87 3.26
C ARG A 150 15.89 -1.93 2.44
N LEU A 151 15.19 -2.98 2.01
CA LEU A 151 15.77 -4.01 1.15
C LEU A 151 16.18 -3.43 -0.21
N ALA A 152 15.34 -2.58 -0.81
CA ALA A 152 15.66 -1.90 -2.07
C ALA A 152 16.89 -0.99 -1.92
N ALA A 153 16.95 -0.17 -0.86
CA ALA A 153 18.09 0.67 -0.57
C ALA A 153 19.39 -0.14 -0.33
N LEU A 154 19.27 -1.26 0.38
CA LEU A 154 20.40 -2.19 0.57
C LEU A 154 20.90 -2.76 -0.76
N ALA A 155 19.97 -3.21 -1.64
CA ALA A 155 20.31 -3.74 -2.95
C ALA A 155 21.03 -2.70 -3.83
N GLU A 156 20.58 -1.45 -3.81
CA GLU A 156 21.22 -0.35 -4.52
C GLU A 156 22.62 -0.08 -3.99
N ASN A 157 22.80 -0.03 -2.66
CA ASN A 157 24.10 0.18 -2.02
C ASN A 157 25.07 -0.96 -2.36
N VAL A 158 24.62 -2.22 -2.29
CA VAL A 158 25.43 -3.40 -2.62
C VAL A 158 25.86 -3.38 -4.09
N THR A 159 24.93 -3.01 -5.00
CA THR A 159 25.23 -2.87 -6.43
C THR A 159 26.25 -1.76 -6.69
N THR A 160 26.16 -0.63 -5.99
CA THR A 160 27.12 0.49 -6.11
C THR A 160 28.53 0.06 -5.67
N LEU A 161 28.62 -0.89 -4.73
CA LEU A 161 29.91 -1.48 -4.30
C LEU A 161 30.43 -2.58 -5.25
N GLY A 162 29.75 -2.84 -6.38
CA GLY A 162 30.14 -3.85 -7.37
C GLY A 162 29.84 -5.29 -6.95
N MET A 163 28.93 -5.49 -5.99
CA MET A 163 28.53 -6.82 -5.49
C MET A 163 27.09 -7.13 -5.89
N THR A 164 26.75 -8.43 -5.93
CA THR A 164 25.36 -8.88 -6.02
C THR A 164 24.77 -9.12 -4.64
N ILE A 165 23.44 -9.15 -4.56
CA ILE A 165 22.72 -9.45 -3.31
C ILE A 165 23.07 -10.87 -2.80
N GLU A 166 23.27 -11.85 -3.71
CA GLU A 166 23.68 -13.21 -3.35
C GLU A 166 25.08 -13.24 -2.72
N GLN A 167 26.02 -12.45 -3.26
CA GLN A 167 27.37 -12.31 -2.69
C GLN A 167 27.31 -11.68 -1.30
N TYR A 168 26.48 -10.66 -1.14
CA TYR A 168 26.26 -10.03 0.17
C TYR A 168 25.69 -11.03 1.18
N LEU A 169 24.63 -11.77 0.83
CA LEU A 169 24.02 -12.79 1.68
C LEU A 169 25.04 -13.87 2.09
N THR A 170 25.83 -14.36 1.13
CA THR A 170 26.89 -15.34 1.39
C THR A 170 27.93 -14.78 2.37
N THR A 171 28.38 -13.55 2.16
CA THR A 171 29.38 -12.89 3.03
C THR A 171 28.84 -12.72 4.46
N LYS A 172 27.55 -12.40 4.60
CA LYS A 172 26.88 -12.24 5.90
C LYS A 172 26.40 -13.55 6.51
N LYS A 173 26.49 -14.66 5.77
CA LYS A 173 25.96 -15.99 6.15
C LYS A 173 24.48 -15.93 6.52
N LEU A 174 23.69 -15.21 5.72
CA LEU A 174 22.26 -15.05 5.88
C LEU A 174 21.52 -15.63 4.70
N THR A 175 20.32 -16.15 4.94
CA THR A 175 19.36 -16.45 3.89
C THR A 175 18.56 -15.18 3.52
N ALA A 176 17.87 -15.20 2.38
CA ALA A 176 17.01 -14.10 1.97
C ALA A 176 15.85 -13.87 2.97
N GLU A 177 15.29 -14.96 3.51
CA GLU A 177 14.25 -14.94 4.53
C GLU A 177 14.73 -14.31 5.85
N GLU A 178 15.94 -14.71 6.30
CA GLU A 178 16.54 -14.13 7.52
C GLU A 178 16.84 -12.64 7.35
N LEU A 179 17.33 -12.22 6.20
CA LEU A 179 17.54 -10.81 5.90
C LEU A 179 16.22 -10.04 5.92
N LYS A 180 15.17 -10.56 5.25
CA LYS A 180 13.84 -9.93 5.26
C LYS A 180 13.26 -9.83 6.66
N ALA A 181 13.34 -10.90 7.45
CA ALA A 181 12.86 -10.92 8.83
C ALA A 181 13.62 -9.90 9.72
N LYS A 182 14.93 -9.79 9.56
CA LYS A 182 15.77 -8.82 10.27
C LYS A 182 15.37 -7.39 9.91
N LEU A 183 15.23 -7.08 8.62
CA LEU A 183 14.82 -5.74 8.17
C LEU A 183 13.41 -5.40 8.68
N ALA A 184 12.48 -6.35 8.70
CA ALA A 184 11.14 -6.15 9.22
C ALA A 184 11.15 -5.88 10.74
N GLN A 185 12.00 -6.55 11.50
CA GLN A 185 12.13 -6.31 12.94
C GLN A 185 12.76 -4.94 13.24
N GLU A 186 13.80 -4.55 12.50
CA GLU A 186 14.40 -3.22 12.59
C GLU A 186 13.39 -2.14 12.21
N ALA A 187 12.66 -2.32 11.09
CA ALA A 187 11.60 -1.42 10.66
C ALA A 187 10.53 -1.23 11.73
N LYS A 188 10.07 -2.33 12.35
CA LYS A 188 9.08 -2.28 13.43
C LYS A 188 9.59 -1.47 14.63
N SER A 189 10.83 -1.70 15.06
CA SER A 189 11.42 -0.98 16.19
C SER A 189 11.52 0.53 15.93
N ASP A 190 11.97 0.90 14.73
CA ASP A 190 12.11 2.30 14.34
C ASP A 190 10.75 2.98 14.18
N LEU A 191 9.75 2.30 13.62
CA LEU A 191 8.37 2.80 13.51
C LEU A 191 7.75 3.03 14.90
N VAL A 192 7.95 2.12 15.85
CA VAL A 192 7.49 2.33 17.25
C VAL A 192 8.12 3.59 17.83
N SER A 193 9.42 3.76 17.66
CA SER A 193 10.16 4.94 18.15
C SER A 193 9.65 6.22 17.48
N GLU A 194 9.46 6.22 16.16
CA GLU A 194 9.02 7.37 15.40
C GLU A 194 7.58 7.79 15.76
N PHE A 195 6.65 6.85 15.81
CA PHE A 195 5.27 7.16 16.21
C PHE A 195 5.17 7.59 17.67
N THR A 196 6.02 7.05 18.56
CA THR A 196 6.12 7.51 19.95
C THR A 196 6.59 8.97 20.01
N LEU A 197 7.64 9.33 19.25
CA LEU A 197 8.13 10.71 19.14
C LEU A 197 7.07 11.66 18.58
N LEU A 198 6.39 11.26 17.51
CA LEU A 198 5.31 12.06 16.91
C LEU A 198 4.16 12.32 17.91
N GLU A 199 3.78 11.33 18.70
CA GLU A 199 2.73 11.50 19.70
C GLU A 199 3.18 12.39 20.88
N VAL A 200 4.45 12.30 21.31
CA VAL A 200 5.03 13.24 22.31
C VAL A 200 5.03 14.65 21.73
N GLN A 201 5.51 14.82 20.49
CA GLN A 201 5.55 16.12 19.81
C GLN A 201 4.16 16.76 19.78
N LYS A 202 3.16 16.01 19.39
CA LYS A 202 1.76 16.45 19.32
C LYS A 202 1.21 16.80 20.72
N THR A 203 1.40 15.92 21.69
CA THR A 203 0.88 16.09 23.06
C THR A 203 1.53 17.29 23.76
N LYS A 204 2.84 17.51 23.57
CA LYS A 204 3.58 18.62 24.15
C LYS A 204 3.62 19.87 23.26
N LYS A 205 2.99 19.82 22.07
CA LYS A 205 2.97 20.92 21.09
C LYS A 205 4.37 21.44 20.75
N LEU A 206 5.32 20.52 20.58
CA LEU A 206 6.70 20.84 20.24
C LEU A 206 6.82 21.15 18.74
N PRO A 207 7.70 22.08 18.33
CA PRO A 207 7.73 22.54 16.94
C PRO A 207 8.25 21.49 15.95
N ASP A 208 9.20 20.66 16.37
CA ASP A 208 9.87 19.70 15.51
C ASP A 208 10.42 18.49 16.28
N ARG A 209 10.98 17.54 15.52
CA ARG A 209 11.60 16.31 16.07
C ARG A 209 12.80 16.61 16.98
N LYS A 210 13.62 17.63 16.62
CA LYS A 210 14.81 18.00 17.41
C LYS A 210 14.37 18.50 18.78
N ALA A 211 13.43 19.43 18.85
CA ALA A 211 12.87 19.91 20.11
C ALA A 211 12.26 18.80 20.96
N THR A 212 11.66 17.78 20.32
CA THR A 212 11.11 16.62 21.01
C THR A 212 12.21 15.76 21.64
N LEU A 213 13.29 15.50 20.93
CA LEU A 213 14.44 14.77 21.43
C LEU A 213 15.13 15.54 22.56
N ASP A 214 15.37 16.84 22.41
CA ASP A 214 15.97 17.71 23.43
C ASP A 214 15.09 17.75 24.70
N PHE A 215 13.76 17.75 24.53
CA PHE A 215 12.81 17.68 25.65
C PHE A 215 12.93 16.36 26.40
N LEU A 216 12.96 15.22 25.69
CA LEU A 216 13.06 13.89 26.30
C LEU A 216 14.42 13.65 26.96
N GLN A 217 15.51 14.20 26.42
CA GLN A 217 16.85 14.14 27.05
C GLN A 217 16.91 14.83 28.42
N LYS A 218 16.10 15.86 28.62
CA LYS A 218 16.03 16.56 29.92
C LYS A 218 15.23 15.83 30.98
N LEU A 219 14.58 14.73 30.64
CA LEU A 219 13.78 13.89 31.56
C LEU A 219 14.58 12.72 32.16
N VAL A 220 15.89 12.68 31.95
CA VAL A 220 16.81 11.65 32.47
C VAL A 220 17.10 11.89 33.96
#